data_ab303b725080ff09b86cdb5fc63b4db1
#
_entry.id   ab303b725080ff09b86cdb5fc63b4db1
#
_cell.length_a   1.000
_cell.length_b   1.000
_cell.length_c   1.000
_cell.angle_alpha   90.00
_cell.angle_beta   90.00
_cell.angle_gamma   90.00
#
_symmetry.space_group_name_H-M   'P 1'
#
loop_
_entity.id
_entity.type
_entity.pdbx_description
1 polymer ?
#
loop_
_entity_poly.entity_id
_entity_poly.type
_entity_poly.pdbx_seq_one_letter_code
_entity_poly.pdbx_strand_id
1 'polypeptide(L)'
;MESLMIIILAIILIICVFAIFYATIYNKFQDYIIRINEVEAMIDTNLRNKYDLYNKVIPIIKGSNKDKTKEKEKEPEIFSEIVKLRSRKIGNFELYRILGRADAELIKLENEIKGLDKNEDIKKIKEQIEEINLKIDNATQYYNDNITIYNTLLKKFPSNLIAACCKYKEKLFFDRKDMSDEDYDDFKL
;
A
#
# COMPACT_ATOMS: atom_id res chain seq x y z
N MET A 1 48.40 -14.72 37.70
CA MET A 1 47.57 -13.52 37.56
C MET A 1 47.49 -13.04 36.12
N GLU A 2 48.59 -13.02 35.39
CA GLU A 2 48.62 -12.59 33.97
C GLU A 2 47.74 -13.43 33.06
N SER A 3 47.79 -14.76 33.16
CA SER A 3 46.93 -15.64 32.34
C SER A 3 45.44 -15.43 32.59
N LEU A 4 45.03 -15.16 33.83
CA LEU A 4 43.62 -14.85 34.13
C LEU A 4 43.18 -13.52 33.55
N MET A 5 44.04 -12.51 33.57
CA MET A 5 43.77 -11.21 33.00
C MET A 5 43.64 -11.28 31.45
N ILE A 6 44.48 -12.08 30.78
CA ILE A 6 44.38 -12.33 29.32
C ILE A 6 43.04 -13.01 28.99
N ILE A 7 42.62 -14.02 29.78
CA ILE A 7 41.34 -14.69 29.55
C ILE A 7 40.17 -13.72 29.71
N ILE A 8 40.17 -12.86 30.72
CA ILE A 8 39.12 -11.86 30.96
C ILE A 8 39.08 -10.89 29.79
N LEU A 9 40.23 -10.38 29.30
CA LEU A 9 40.30 -9.48 28.15
C LEU A 9 39.77 -10.15 26.89
N ALA A 10 40.08 -11.43 26.65
CA ALA A 10 39.56 -12.18 25.51
C ALA A 10 38.04 -12.32 25.56
N ILE A 11 37.47 -12.61 26.74
CA ILE A 11 36.04 -12.70 26.94
C ILE A 11 35.36 -11.35 26.66
N ILE A 12 35.91 -10.24 27.17
CA ILE A 12 35.38 -8.91 26.96
C ILE A 12 35.39 -8.59 25.44
N LEU A 13 36.50 -8.90 24.74
CA LEU A 13 36.61 -8.69 23.32
C LEU A 13 35.51 -9.44 22.54
N ILE A 14 35.29 -10.71 22.89
CA ILE A 14 34.24 -11.53 22.25
C ILE A 14 32.87 -10.91 22.50
N ILE A 15 32.57 -10.48 23.73
CA ILE A 15 31.29 -9.81 24.04
C ILE A 15 31.12 -8.54 23.23
N CYS A 16 32.17 -7.71 23.09
CA CYS A 16 32.11 -6.49 22.29
C CYS A 16 31.81 -6.79 20.81
N VAL A 17 32.45 -7.82 20.23
CA VAL A 17 32.19 -8.24 18.85
C VAL A 17 30.72 -8.67 18.68
N PHE A 18 30.19 -9.48 19.60
CA PHE A 18 28.78 -9.87 19.56
C PHE A 18 27.83 -8.69 19.72
N ALA A 19 28.17 -7.73 20.60
CA ALA A 19 27.34 -6.53 20.79
C ALA A 19 27.28 -5.66 19.53
N ILE A 20 28.42 -5.44 18.87
CA ILE A 20 28.49 -4.70 17.60
C ILE A 20 27.67 -5.42 16.53
N PHE A 21 27.86 -6.73 16.43
CA PHE A 21 27.12 -7.56 15.47
C PHE A 21 25.59 -7.47 15.70
N TYR A 22 25.15 -7.62 16.95
CA TYR A 22 23.75 -7.48 17.34
C TYR A 22 23.21 -6.10 16.94
N ALA A 23 23.91 -5.03 17.33
CA ALA A 23 23.49 -3.66 17.04
C ALA A 23 23.37 -3.40 15.51
N THR A 24 24.31 -3.91 14.73
CA THR A 24 24.31 -3.75 13.26
C THR A 24 23.08 -4.40 12.63
N ILE A 25 22.75 -5.62 13.01
CA ILE A 25 21.59 -6.33 12.46
C ILE A 25 20.28 -5.73 12.98
N TYR A 26 20.23 -5.38 14.26
CA TYR A 26 19.08 -4.70 14.85
C TYR A 26 18.76 -3.39 14.09
N ASN A 27 19.77 -2.55 13.90
CA ASN A 27 19.59 -1.29 13.17
C ASN A 27 19.12 -1.54 11.73
N LYS A 28 19.67 -2.58 11.06
CA LYS A 28 19.21 -2.95 9.72
C LYS A 28 17.72 -3.30 9.68
N PHE A 29 17.19 -4.02 10.67
CA PHE A 29 15.76 -4.27 10.78
C PHE A 29 14.97 -2.97 11.00
N GLN A 30 15.45 -2.09 11.88
CA GLN A 30 14.79 -0.81 12.13
C GLN A 30 14.74 0.06 10.87
N ASP A 31 15.80 0.11 10.08
CA ASP A 31 15.83 0.85 8.81
C ASP A 31 14.72 0.38 7.86
N TYR A 32 14.52 -0.94 7.71
CA TYR A 32 13.45 -1.46 6.86
C TYR A 32 12.06 -1.23 7.44
N ILE A 33 11.89 -1.33 8.76
CA ILE A 33 10.61 -1.03 9.43
C ILE A 33 10.23 0.44 9.18
N ILE A 34 11.17 1.36 9.33
CA ILE A 34 10.95 2.79 9.09
C ILE A 34 10.55 3.03 7.63
N ARG A 35 11.32 2.51 6.67
CA ARG A 35 11.01 2.65 5.24
C ARG A 35 9.64 2.09 4.87
N ILE A 36 9.29 0.91 5.37
CA ILE A 36 7.98 0.30 5.13
C ILE A 36 6.86 1.19 5.68
N ASN A 37 7.01 1.72 6.89
CA ASN A 37 6.02 2.59 7.50
C ASN A 37 5.88 3.94 6.76
N GLU A 38 6.98 4.51 6.28
CA GLU A 38 6.98 5.73 5.45
C GLU A 38 6.21 5.54 4.16
N VAL A 39 6.48 4.44 3.45
CA VAL A 39 5.79 4.14 2.19
C VAL A 39 4.32 3.82 2.41
N GLU A 40 3.97 3.12 3.49
CA GLU A 40 2.59 2.87 3.87
C GLU A 40 1.82 4.18 4.09
N ALA A 41 2.44 5.16 4.76
CA ALA A 41 1.86 6.49 4.91
C ALA A 41 1.72 7.24 3.58
N MET A 42 2.67 7.07 2.65
CA MET A 42 2.57 7.64 1.30
C MET A 42 1.42 7.03 0.50
N ILE A 43 1.24 5.71 0.57
CA ILE A 43 0.12 5.00 -0.06
C ILE A 43 -1.20 5.51 0.52
N ASP A 44 -1.35 5.56 1.85
CA ASP A 44 -2.54 6.07 2.53
C ASP A 44 -2.89 7.49 2.06
N THR A 45 -1.91 8.38 2.00
CA THR A 45 -2.10 9.77 1.56
C THR A 45 -2.60 9.84 0.11
N ASN A 46 -1.99 9.07 -0.80
CA ASN A 46 -2.39 9.07 -2.20
C ASN A 46 -3.78 8.45 -2.41
N LEU A 47 -4.12 7.38 -1.69
CA LEU A 47 -5.46 6.79 -1.72
C LEU A 47 -6.53 7.76 -1.22
N ARG A 48 -6.25 8.53 -0.15
CA ARG A 48 -7.17 9.58 0.33
C ARG A 48 -7.33 10.70 -0.67
N ASN A 49 -6.25 11.18 -1.29
CA ASN A 49 -6.31 12.18 -2.34
C ASN A 49 -7.16 11.69 -3.53
N LYS A 50 -6.99 10.45 -3.95
CA LYS A 50 -7.79 9.83 -5.00
C LYS A 50 -9.27 9.72 -4.61
N TYR A 51 -9.56 9.32 -3.38
CA TYR A 51 -10.91 9.31 -2.82
C TYR A 51 -11.57 10.69 -2.89
N ASP A 52 -10.84 11.76 -2.55
CA ASP A 52 -11.34 13.13 -2.61
C ASP A 52 -11.64 13.57 -4.06
N LEU A 53 -10.83 13.12 -5.03
CA LEU A 53 -11.12 13.36 -6.45
C LEU A 53 -12.42 12.68 -6.89
N TYR A 54 -12.67 11.45 -6.47
CA TYR A 54 -13.93 10.77 -6.76
C TYR A 54 -15.14 11.48 -6.14
N ASN A 55 -15.02 12.03 -4.94
CA ASN A 55 -16.07 12.86 -4.35
C ASN A 55 -16.38 14.12 -5.16
N LYS A 56 -15.43 14.62 -5.98
CA LYS A 56 -15.66 15.73 -6.92
C LYS A 56 -16.26 15.26 -8.24
N VAL A 57 -15.85 14.09 -8.75
CA VAL A 57 -16.34 13.52 -10.02
C VAL A 57 -17.80 13.10 -9.93
N ILE A 58 -18.18 12.42 -8.86
CA ILE A 58 -19.52 11.83 -8.70
C ILE A 58 -20.66 12.86 -8.90
N PRO A 59 -20.63 14.07 -8.31
CA PRO A 59 -21.66 15.06 -8.54
C PRO A 59 -21.75 15.55 -10.01
N ILE A 60 -20.61 15.63 -10.70
CA ILE A 60 -20.55 16.06 -12.10
C ILE A 60 -21.21 15.03 -13.00
N ILE A 61 -20.91 13.73 -12.78
CA ILE A 61 -21.53 12.64 -13.52
C ILE A 61 -23.05 12.61 -13.28
N LYS A 62 -23.47 12.77 -12.03
CA LYS A 62 -24.89 12.85 -11.67
C LYS A 62 -25.61 14.03 -12.36
N GLY A 63 -24.94 15.17 -12.48
CA GLY A 63 -25.46 16.35 -13.18
C GLY A 63 -25.63 16.10 -14.67
N SER A 64 -24.66 15.45 -15.31
CA SER A 64 -24.66 15.16 -16.75
C SER A 64 -25.74 14.14 -17.17
N ASN A 65 -26.16 13.26 -16.26
CA ASN A 65 -27.23 12.28 -16.52
C ASN A 65 -28.65 12.86 -16.40
N LYS A 66 -28.84 14.02 -15.76
CA LYS A 66 -30.17 14.61 -15.56
C LYS A 66 -30.84 15.14 -16.85
N ASP A 67 -30.06 15.42 -17.88
CA ASP A 67 -30.56 15.97 -19.17
C ASP A 67 -31.16 14.90 -20.12
N LYS A 68 -31.09 13.62 -19.77
CA LYS A 68 -31.68 12.53 -20.56
C LYS A 68 -32.95 11.99 -19.90
N THR A 69 -34.09 12.58 -20.32
CA THR A 69 -35.42 12.00 -20.13
C THR A 69 -35.50 10.60 -20.74
N LYS A 70 -35.84 9.65 -19.89
CA LYS A 70 -36.19 8.23 -20.14
C LYS A 70 -35.07 7.25 -19.87
N GLU A 71 -35.39 6.42 -18.87
CA GLU A 71 -34.71 5.32 -18.25
C GLU A 71 -33.80 5.75 -17.08
N LYS A 72 -34.23 5.33 -15.89
CA LYS A 72 -33.46 5.34 -14.67
C LYS A 72 -32.21 4.44 -14.87
N GLU A 73 -31.16 4.95 -15.54
CA GLU A 73 -29.87 4.32 -15.40
C GLU A 73 -29.50 4.42 -13.92
N LYS A 74 -29.48 3.27 -13.25
CA LYS A 74 -29.07 3.17 -11.86
C LYS A 74 -27.68 3.77 -11.73
N GLU A 75 -27.53 4.70 -10.81
CA GLU A 75 -26.23 5.19 -10.38
C GLU A 75 -25.31 3.97 -10.14
N PRO A 76 -24.09 3.96 -10.69
CA PRO A 76 -23.17 2.84 -10.45
C PRO A 76 -23.02 2.59 -8.96
N GLU A 77 -23.21 1.34 -8.55
CA GLU A 77 -23.19 0.93 -7.15
C GLU A 77 -21.89 1.33 -6.46
N ILE A 78 -20.77 1.30 -7.21
CA ILE A 78 -19.45 1.68 -6.71
C ILE A 78 -19.40 3.15 -6.25
N PHE A 79 -20.10 4.07 -6.92
CA PHE A 79 -20.12 5.47 -6.49
C PHE A 79 -20.92 5.67 -5.21
N SER A 80 -21.99 4.92 -5.03
CA SER A 80 -22.72 4.91 -3.78
C SER A 80 -21.89 4.31 -2.64
N GLU A 81 -21.06 3.32 -2.93
CA GLU A 81 -20.10 2.73 -1.99
C GLU A 81 -19.05 3.78 -1.56
N ILE A 82 -18.44 4.48 -2.52
CA ILE A 82 -17.45 5.54 -2.24
C ILE A 82 -18.03 6.62 -1.32
N VAL A 83 -19.25 7.09 -1.58
CA VAL A 83 -19.90 8.11 -0.74
C VAL A 83 -20.09 7.60 0.70
N LYS A 84 -20.44 6.33 0.88
CA LYS A 84 -20.62 5.71 2.20
C LYS A 84 -19.31 5.53 2.97
N LEU A 85 -18.15 5.49 2.29
CA LEU A 85 -16.83 5.35 2.94
C LEU A 85 -16.51 6.51 3.89
N ARG A 86 -17.10 7.68 3.70
CA ARG A 86 -16.89 8.85 4.56
C ARG A 86 -17.16 8.58 6.04
N SER A 87 -18.06 7.66 6.34
CA SER A 87 -18.46 7.30 7.71
C SER A 87 -17.84 5.98 8.20
N ARG A 88 -17.01 5.32 7.39
CA ARG A 88 -16.45 4.00 7.69
C ARG A 88 -14.93 4.08 7.88
N LYS A 89 -14.42 3.42 8.92
CA LYS A 89 -12.99 3.20 9.06
C LYS A 89 -12.58 2.06 8.12
N ILE A 90 -11.76 2.36 7.13
CA ILE A 90 -11.34 1.43 6.09
C ILE A 90 -9.82 1.33 6.04
N GLY A 91 -9.29 0.13 5.78
CA GLY A 91 -7.87 -0.10 5.57
C GLY A 91 -7.42 0.24 4.14
N ASN A 92 -6.11 0.48 3.98
CA ASN A 92 -5.53 0.88 2.69
C ASN A 92 -5.77 -0.15 1.57
N PHE A 93 -5.72 -1.44 1.87
CA PHE A 93 -5.98 -2.49 0.89
C PHE A 93 -7.41 -2.46 0.36
N GLU A 94 -8.39 -2.33 1.25
CA GLU A 94 -9.80 -2.26 0.86
C GLU A 94 -10.10 -0.98 0.08
N LEU A 95 -9.56 0.17 0.53
CA LEU A 95 -9.71 1.45 -0.17
C LEU A 95 -9.10 1.40 -1.57
N TYR A 96 -7.92 0.82 -1.71
CA TYR A 96 -7.25 0.63 -2.99
C TYR A 96 -8.13 -0.15 -3.98
N ARG A 97 -8.73 -1.26 -3.55
CA ARG A 97 -9.61 -2.08 -4.39
C ARG A 97 -10.89 -1.35 -4.80
N ILE A 98 -11.52 -0.65 -3.87
CA ILE A 98 -12.74 0.13 -4.15
C ILE A 98 -12.43 1.22 -5.19
N LEU A 99 -11.33 1.96 -5.01
CA LEU A 99 -10.93 3.02 -5.94
C LEU A 99 -10.48 2.46 -7.32
N GLY A 100 -9.89 1.26 -7.36
CA GLY A 100 -9.58 0.58 -8.62
C GLY A 100 -10.83 0.17 -9.41
N ARG A 101 -11.88 -0.30 -8.72
CA ARG A 101 -13.20 -0.55 -9.35
C ARG A 101 -13.84 0.75 -9.86
N ALA A 102 -13.65 1.84 -9.14
CA ALA A 102 -14.14 3.15 -9.55
C ALA A 102 -13.43 3.68 -10.82
N ASP A 103 -12.12 3.42 -10.98
CA ASP A 103 -11.39 3.75 -12.21
C ASP A 103 -12.00 3.02 -13.41
N ALA A 104 -12.25 1.72 -13.29
CA ALA A 104 -12.84 0.92 -14.34
C ALA A 104 -14.26 1.40 -14.70
N GLU A 105 -15.05 1.79 -13.71
CA GLU A 105 -16.40 2.30 -13.94
C GLU A 105 -16.40 3.69 -14.57
N LEU A 106 -15.47 4.57 -14.19
CA LEU A 106 -15.32 5.89 -14.82
C LEU A 106 -15.01 5.77 -16.31
N ILE A 107 -14.13 4.84 -16.70
CA ILE A 107 -13.80 4.56 -18.10
C ILE A 107 -15.04 4.07 -18.88
N LYS A 108 -15.87 3.22 -18.29
CA LYS A 108 -17.12 2.78 -18.93
C LYS A 108 -18.07 3.95 -19.14
N LEU A 109 -18.29 4.77 -18.12
CA LEU A 109 -19.19 5.91 -18.20
C LEU A 109 -18.76 6.95 -19.24
N GLU A 110 -17.46 7.16 -19.42
CA GLU A 110 -16.95 8.02 -20.51
C GLU A 110 -17.37 7.51 -21.89
N ASN A 111 -17.44 6.20 -22.09
CA ASN A 111 -17.87 5.61 -23.35
C ASN A 111 -19.40 5.60 -23.53
N GLU A 112 -20.17 5.54 -22.45
CA GLU A 112 -21.64 5.45 -22.46
C GLU A 112 -22.31 6.82 -22.50
N ILE A 113 -21.76 7.80 -21.79
CA ILE A 113 -22.34 9.15 -21.67
C ILE A 113 -21.73 10.08 -22.71
N LYS A 114 -22.49 10.38 -23.77
CA LYS A 114 -22.04 11.31 -24.82
C LYS A 114 -21.71 12.69 -24.24
N GLY A 115 -20.47 13.13 -24.46
CA GLY A 115 -20.01 14.46 -24.05
C GLY A 115 -19.38 14.51 -22.65
N LEU A 116 -19.33 13.39 -21.93
CA LEU A 116 -18.61 13.30 -20.66
C LEU A 116 -17.10 13.47 -20.89
N ASP A 117 -16.61 12.89 -21.98
CA ASP A 117 -15.23 13.01 -22.50
C ASP A 117 -14.81 14.45 -22.86
N LYS A 118 -15.80 15.33 -23.14
CA LYS A 118 -15.59 16.74 -23.49
C LYS A 118 -15.69 17.68 -22.29
N ASN A 119 -16.06 17.17 -21.12
CA ASN A 119 -16.15 17.98 -19.91
C ASN A 119 -14.76 18.28 -19.37
N GLU A 120 -14.36 19.55 -19.42
CA GLU A 120 -13.03 20.01 -18.99
C GLU A 120 -12.71 19.69 -17.51
N ASP A 121 -13.72 19.72 -16.63
CA ASP A 121 -13.52 19.41 -15.22
C ASP A 121 -13.24 17.91 -15.02
N ILE A 122 -13.99 17.06 -15.71
CA ILE A 122 -13.76 15.60 -15.67
C ILE A 122 -12.38 15.27 -16.24
N LYS A 123 -12.01 15.87 -17.36
CA LYS A 123 -10.70 15.66 -17.97
C LYS A 123 -9.56 16.00 -17.02
N LYS A 124 -9.61 17.18 -16.38
CA LYS A 124 -8.61 17.58 -15.39
C LYS A 124 -8.55 16.64 -14.19
N ILE A 125 -9.71 16.22 -13.68
CA ILE A 125 -9.73 15.29 -12.52
C ILE A 125 -9.19 13.94 -12.94
N LYS A 126 -9.47 13.45 -14.13
CA LYS A 126 -8.93 12.20 -14.67
C LYS A 126 -7.41 12.25 -14.79
N GLU A 127 -6.85 13.32 -15.33
CA GLU A 127 -5.39 13.52 -15.37
C GLU A 127 -4.77 13.46 -13.97
N GLN A 128 -5.43 14.05 -12.98
CA GLN A 128 -5.00 13.98 -11.58
C GLN A 128 -5.10 12.55 -11.00
N ILE A 129 -6.16 11.81 -11.35
CA ILE A 129 -6.32 10.40 -10.94
C ILE A 129 -5.21 9.55 -11.56
N GLU A 130 -4.89 9.74 -12.83
CA GLU A 130 -3.81 9.03 -13.52
C GLU A 130 -2.45 9.33 -12.87
N GLU A 131 -2.16 10.58 -12.55
CA GLU A 131 -0.94 10.97 -11.81
C GLU A 131 -0.86 10.29 -10.44
N ILE A 132 -1.98 10.25 -9.70
CA ILE A 132 -2.04 9.59 -8.39
C ILE A 132 -1.88 8.08 -8.54
N ASN A 133 -2.46 7.45 -9.56
CA ASN A 133 -2.29 6.03 -9.83
C ASN A 133 -0.80 5.68 -10.04
N LEU A 134 -0.07 6.47 -10.82
CA LEU A 134 1.37 6.28 -10.99
C LEU A 134 2.14 6.40 -9.65
N LYS A 135 1.75 7.35 -8.79
CA LYS A 135 2.37 7.50 -7.46
C LYS A 135 2.08 6.29 -6.57
N ILE A 136 0.85 5.78 -6.59
CA ILE A 136 0.45 4.59 -5.82
C ILE A 136 1.21 3.37 -6.34
N ASP A 137 1.33 3.20 -7.67
CA ASP A 137 2.02 2.08 -8.29
C ASP A 137 3.50 2.05 -7.90
N ASN A 138 4.19 3.19 -8.00
CA ASN A 138 5.58 3.31 -7.59
C ASN A 138 5.77 3.06 -6.09
N ALA A 139 4.88 3.61 -5.25
CA ALA A 139 4.92 3.40 -3.81
C ALA A 139 4.67 1.94 -3.45
N THR A 140 3.72 1.27 -4.10
CA THR A 140 3.39 -0.14 -3.88
C THR A 140 4.58 -1.05 -4.26
N GLN A 141 5.24 -0.78 -5.38
CA GLN A 141 6.44 -1.50 -5.78
C GLN A 141 7.54 -1.33 -4.73
N TYR A 142 7.83 -0.10 -4.33
CA TYR A 142 8.85 0.18 -3.33
C TYR A 142 8.52 -0.44 -1.95
N TYR A 143 7.24 -0.47 -1.57
CA TYR A 143 6.75 -1.16 -0.38
C TYR A 143 7.08 -2.65 -0.45
N ASN A 144 6.72 -3.31 -1.55
CA ASN A 144 6.93 -4.75 -1.75
C ASN A 144 8.43 -5.11 -1.80
N ASP A 145 9.26 -4.26 -2.40
CA ASP A 145 10.72 -4.46 -2.42
C ASP A 145 11.30 -4.43 -1.01
N ASN A 146 10.90 -3.46 -0.18
CA ASN A 146 11.36 -3.38 1.21
C ASN A 146 10.84 -4.56 2.06
N ILE A 147 9.61 -5.02 1.84
CA ILE A 147 9.07 -6.22 2.50
C ILE A 147 9.85 -7.47 2.09
N THR A 148 10.20 -7.61 0.82
CA THR A 148 11.02 -8.73 0.35
C THR A 148 12.35 -8.80 1.10
N ILE A 149 13.03 -7.66 1.25
CA ILE A 149 14.30 -7.62 1.97
C ILE A 149 14.10 -7.86 3.46
N TYR A 150 13.09 -7.25 4.07
CA TYR A 150 12.76 -7.44 5.48
C TYR A 150 12.43 -8.92 5.79
N ASN A 151 11.53 -9.54 5.03
CA ASN A 151 11.16 -10.95 5.21
C ASN A 151 12.35 -11.89 4.93
N THR A 152 13.23 -11.53 4.00
CA THR A 152 14.48 -12.26 3.75
C THR A 152 15.41 -12.20 4.96
N LEU A 153 15.55 -11.06 5.62
CA LEU A 153 16.33 -10.92 6.84
C LEU A 153 15.78 -11.77 8.00
N LEU A 154 14.47 -11.93 8.08
CA LEU A 154 13.83 -12.81 9.09
C LEU A 154 14.25 -14.28 8.92
N LYS A 155 14.50 -14.72 7.70
CA LYS A 155 14.78 -16.13 7.37
C LYS A 155 16.27 -16.46 7.27
N LYS A 156 17.10 -15.48 6.91
CA LYS A 156 18.54 -15.71 6.70
C LYS A 156 19.33 -15.72 8.02
N PHE A 157 20.26 -16.67 8.13
CA PHE A 157 21.31 -16.65 9.17
C PHE A 157 22.33 -15.54 8.84
N PRO A 158 22.85 -14.82 9.83
CA PRO A 158 22.55 -14.91 11.27
C PRO A 158 21.45 -13.96 11.76
N SER A 159 20.80 -13.19 10.88
CA SER A 159 19.79 -12.19 11.24
C SER A 159 18.52 -12.82 11.83
N ASN A 160 18.19 -14.08 11.47
CA ASN A 160 17.05 -14.81 12.01
C ASN A 160 17.14 -15.00 13.54
N LEU A 161 18.33 -15.11 14.12
CA LEU A 161 18.50 -15.22 15.58
C LEU A 161 18.06 -13.94 16.29
N ILE A 162 18.44 -12.78 15.72
CA ILE A 162 18.08 -11.48 16.26
C ILE A 162 16.58 -11.22 16.05
N ALA A 163 16.07 -11.60 14.89
CA ALA A 163 14.64 -11.51 14.60
C ALA A 163 13.80 -12.30 15.61
N ALA A 164 14.22 -13.51 15.97
CA ALA A 164 13.57 -14.32 16.98
C ALA A 164 13.63 -13.68 18.38
N CYS A 165 14.79 -13.13 18.76
CA CYS A 165 14.96 -12.41 20.03
C CYS A 165 14.04 -11.18 20.11
N CYS A 166 13.93 -10.41 19.01
CA CYS A 166 13.10 -9.20 18.92
C CYS A 166 11.62 -9.51 18.61
N LYS A 167 11.27 -10.78 18.41
CA LYS A 167 9.91 -11.24 18.05
C LYS A 167 9.36 -10.55 16.78
N TYR A 168 10.24 -10.26 15.82
CA TYR A 168 9.82 -9.73 14.53
C TYR A 168 9.03 -10.77 13.75
N LYS A 169 7.97 -10.31 13.07
CA LYS A 169 7.08 -11.16 12.27
C LYS A 169 7.15 -10.78 10.80
N GLU A 170 6.86 -11.75 9.95
CA GLU A 170 6.69 -11.52 8.52
C GLU A 170 5.64 -10.44 8.26
N LYS A 171 5.93 -9.57 7.29
CA LYS A 171 5.00 -8.56 6.79
C LYS A 171 4.40 -9.02 5.47
N LEU A 172 3.14 -8.69 5.26
CA LEU A 172 2.40 -9.04 4.04
C LEU A 172 2.73 -8.05 2.92
N PHE A 173 2.75 -8.57 1.69
CA PHE A 173 2.89 -7.76 0.49
C PHE A 173 1.63 -6.93 0.23
N PHE A 174 1.81 -5.79 -0.40
CA PHE A 174 0.70 -5.03 -0.94
C PHE A 174 0.34 -5.65 -2.29
N ASP A 175 -0.73 -6.43 -2.34
CA ASP A 175 -1.17 -7.11 -3.55
C ASP A 175 -2.31 -6.33 -4.21
N ARG A 176 -2.29 -6.29 -5.54
CA ARG A 176 -3.35 -5.73 -6.38
C ARG A 176 -4.51 -6.71 -6.58
N LYS A 177 -4.29 -7.99 -6.30
CA LYS A 177 -5.32 -9.02 -6.43
C LYS A 177 -6.28 -8.96 -5.25
N ASP A 178 -7.52 -9.28 -5.51
CA ASP A 178 -8.52 -9.44 -4.46
C ASP A 178 -8.14 -10.64 -3.59
N MET A 179 -7.85 -10.42 -2.31
CA MET A 179 -7.48 -11.48 -1.37
C MET A 179 -8.66 -12.45 -1.09
N SER A 180 -9.85 -12.18 -1.62
CA SER A 180 -11.00 -13.08 -1.64
C SER A 180 -11.06 -13.97 -2.88
N ASP A 181 -10.13 -13.78 -3.84
CA ASP A 181 -10.06 -14.60 -5.03
C ASP A 181 -9.57 -16.01 -4.66
N GLU A 182 -10.29 -17.04 -5.11
CA GLU A 182 -9.95 -18.44 -4.85
C GLU A 182 -8.60 -18.85 -5.48
N ASP A 183 -8.04 -18.03 -6.36
CA ASP A 183 -6.70 -18.15 -6.97
C ASP A 183 -5.53 -17.83 -5.99
N TYR A 184 -5.80 -17.74 -4.69
CA TYR A 184 -4.76 -17.58 -3.66
C TYR A 184 -3.73 -18.72 -3.64
N ASP A 185 -4.06 -19.85 -4.27
CA ASP A 185 -3.18 -21.03 -4.38
C ASP A 185 -2.05 -20.89 -5.42
N ASP A 186 -2.11 -19.92 -6.34
CA ASP A 186 -1.09 -19.71 -7.39
C ASP A 186 0.28 -19.27 -6.84
N PHE A 187 0.37 -18.91 -5.55
CA PHE A 187 1.60 -18.49 -4.88
C PHE A 187 2.10 -19.46 -3.80
N LYS A 188 1.55 -20.65 -3.70
CA LYS A 188 2.18 -21.73 -2.92
C LYS A 188 3.32 -22.33 -3.73
N LEU A 189 4.54 -21.85 -3.45
CA LEU A 189 5.79 -22.54 -3.78
C LEU A 189 6.03 -23.72 -2.86
#